data_f43674a53d323894591de09ec660597b
#
_entry.id   f43674a53d323894591de09ec660597b
#
_cell.length_a   1.000
_cell.length_b   1.000
_cell.length_c   1.000
_cell.angle_alpha   90.00
_cell.angle_beta   90.00
_cell.angle_gamma   90.00
#
_symmetry.space_group_name_H-M   'P 1'
#
loop_
_entity.id
_entity.type
_entity.pdbx_description
1 polymer ?
#
loop_
_entity_poly.entity_id
_entity_poly.type
_entity_poly.pdbx_seq_one_letter_code
_entity_poly.pdbx_strand_id
1 'polypeptide(L)'
;PAEGILRSLAERSGMAGEIEVDSAGTYGGHAGDLPDARMHRAAARRGYELTHRARRLRESDFEAFDMIVVMDDMNYEAAHRMAPSRSEAAKIFRMVEFCPSFPDRSYVPDPYYEGHEGFELVLDMLEEGCRNILERCRDEAQKSSPKLMQ
;
A
#
# COMPACT_ATOMS: atom_id res chain seq x y z
N PRO A 1 4.18 -6.54 -1.16
CA PRO A 1 3.10 -7.06 -2.02
C PRO A 1 1.99 -6.06 -2.31
N ALA A 2 1.68 -5.14 -1.37
CA ALA A 2 0.63 -4.15 -1.58
C ALA A 2 0.84 -3.31 -2.85
N GLU A 3 2.06 -2.88 -3.12
CA GLU A 3 2.39 -2.09 -4.30
C GLU A 3 2.05 -2.83 -5.60
N GLY A 4 2.45 -4.08 -5.70
CA GLY A 4 2.17 -4.89 -6.89
C GLY A 4 0.69 -5.14 -7.10
N ILE A 5 -0.05 -5.38 -6.01
CA ILE A 5 -1.50 -5.57 -6.04
C ILE A 5 -2.21 -4.28 -6.47
N LEU A 6 -1.84 -3.16 -5.85
CA LEU A 6 -2.43 -1.87 -6.16
C LEU A 6 -2.18 -1.46 -7.62
N ARG A 7 -0.95 -1.66 -8.09
CA ARG A 7 -0.58 -1.38 -9.47
C ARG A 7 -1.38 -2.22 -10.46
N SER A 8 -1.51 -3.53 -10.21
CA SER A 8 -2.30 -4.44 -11.05
C SER A 8 -3.78 -4.06 -11.07
N LEU A 9 -4.35 -3.72 -9.92
CA LEU A 9 -5.75 -3.30 -9.84
C LEU A 9 -5.98 -1.97 -10.57
N ALA A 10 -5.03 -1.04 -10.48
CA ALA A 10 -5.09 0.22 -11.21
C ALA A 10 -5.11 -0.01 -12.73
N GLU A 11 -4.26 -0.91 -13.22
CA GLU A 11 -4.23 -1.30 -14.63
C GLU A 11 -5.56 -1.91 -15.08
N ARG A 12 -6.10 -2.84 -14.29
CA ARG A 12 -7.38 -3.50 -14.60
C ARG A 12 -8.57 -2.52 -14.60
N SER A 13 -8.46 -1.45 -13.83
CA SER A 13 -9.51 -0.42 -13.72
C SER A 13 -9.31 0.75 -14.69
N GLY A 14 -8.28 0.73 -15.52
CA GLY A 14 -7.97 1.83 -16.44
C GLY A 14 -7.38 3.06 -15.77
N MET A 15 -6.86 2.94 -14.55
CA MET A 15 -6.33 4.04 -13.75
C MET A 15 -4.79 4.11 -13.74
N ALA A 16 -4.10 3.26 -14.48
CA ALA A 16 -2.64 3.17 -14.42
C ALA A 16 -1.93 4.50 -14.72
N GLY A 17 -2.50 5.33 -15.60
CA GLY A 17 -1.96 6.65 -15.92
C GLY A 17 -2.35 7.77 -14.97
N GLU A 18 -3.25 7.51 -14.03
CA GLU A 18 -3.80 8.50 -13.11
C GLU A 18 -3.20 8.40 -11.71
N ILE A 19 -2.53 7.29 -11.40
CA ILE A 19 -1.98 7.05 -10.07
C ILE A 19 -0.54 6.52 -10.17
N GLU A 20 0.32 7.07 -9.34
CA GLU A 20 1.69 6.62 -9.20
C GLU A 20 1.80 5.80 -7.90
N VAL A 21 2.34 4.59 -8.01
CA VAL A 21 2.46 3.66 -6.88
C VAL A 21 3.91 3.28 -6.66
N ASP A 22 4.34 3.35 -5.41
CA ASP A 22 5.66 2.88 -5.00
C ASP A 22 5.56 2.26 -3.60
N SER A 23 6.60 1.59 -3.16
CA SER A 23 6.65 1.03 -1.81
C SER A 23 8.01 1.24 -1.17
N ALA A 24 8.02 1.28 0.15
CA ALA A 24 9.24 1.48 0.94
C ALA A 24 9.08 0.81 2.30
N GLY A 25 10.21 0.54 2.95
CA GLY A 25 10.24 0.01 4.31
C GLY A 25 10.83 0.99 5.29
N THR A 26 10.49 0.86 6.56
CA THR A 26 11.08 1.65 7.64
C THR A 26 12.42 1.09 8.11
N TYR A 27 12.75 -0.13 7.70
CA TYR A 27 14.02 -0.80 7.99
C TYR A 27 14.81 -0.99 6.68
N GLY A 28 16.06 -0.52 6.68
CA GLY A 28 16.90 -0.52 5.48
C GLY A 28 17.70 -1.79 5.21
N GLY A 29 17.65 -2.79 6.09
CA GLY A 29 18.48 -4.00 6.00
C GLY A 29 18.19 -4.90 4.80
N HIS A 30 17.01 -4.75 4.19
CA HIS A 30 16.60 -5.51 3.01
C HIS A 30 16.53 -4.66 1.74
N ALA A 31 17.13 -3.47 1.75
CA ALA A 31 17.12 -2.58 0.58
C ALA A 31 17.75 -3.29 -0.63
N GLY A 32 17.06 -3.24 -1.75
CA GLY A 32 17.47 -3.92 -2.98
C GLY A 32 16.95 -5.34 -3.13
N ASP A 33 16.41 -5.94 -2.07
CA ASP A 33 15.88 -7.30 -2.11
C ASP A 33 14.54 -7.38 -2.86
N LEU A 34 14.30 -8.49 -3.50
CA LEU A 34 12.99 -8.83 -4.06
C LEU A 34 12.07 -9.32 -2.94
N PRO A 35 10.75 -9.30 -3.16
CA PRO A 35 9.79 -9.87 -2.22
C PRO A 35 10.10 -11.33 -1.88
N ASP A 36 9.67 -11.77 -0.67
CA ASP A 36 9.80 -13.16 -0.25
C ASP A 36 9.24 -14.10 -1.33
N ALA A 37 10.00 -15.15 -1.65
CA ALA A 37 9.63 -16.08 -2.71
C ALA A 37 8.28 -16.76 -2.48
N ARG A 38 7.90 -17.01 -1.22
CA ARG A 38 6.60 -17.61 -0.88
C ARG A 38 5.47 -16.63 -1.17
N MET A 39 5.65 -15.37 -0.83
CA MET A 39 4.69 -14.31 -1.13
C MET A 39 4.58 -14.10 -2.64
N HIS A 40 5.71 -14.10 -3.35
CA HIS A 40 5.74 -13.98 -4.79
C HIS A 40 4.91 -15.08 -5.46
N ARG A 41 5.08 -16.34 -5.02
CA ARG A 41 4.31 -17.46 -5.55
C ARG A 41 2.82 -17.37 -5.22
N ALA A 42 2.48 -17.00 -3.99
CA ALA A 42 1.09 -16.85 -3.57
C ALA A 42 0.39 -15.73 -4.35
N ALA A 43 1.06 -14.61 -4.55
CA ALA A 43 0.54 -13.50 -5.34
C ALA A 43 0.39 -13.87 -6.83
N ALA A 44 1.36 -14.62 -7.39
CA ALA A 44 1.32 -15.06 -8.77
C ALA A 44 0.12 -15.95 -9.06
N ARG A 45 -0.32 -16.79 -8.11
CA ARG A 45 -1.52 -17.60 -8.24
C ARG A 45 -2.79 -16.76 -8.43
N ARG A 46 -2.77 -15.52 -7.96
CA ARG A 46 -3.88 -14.57 -8.11
C ARG A 46 -3.67 -13.60 -9.26
N GLY A 47 -2.59 -13.76 -10.03
CA GLY A 47 -2.28 -12.94 -11.20
C GLY A 47 -1.50 -11.66 -10.90
N TYR A 48 -0.86 -11.57 -9.73
CA TYR A 48 -0.05 -10.41 -9.38
C TYR A 48 1.44 -10.71 -9.53
N GLU A 49 2.17 -9.77 -10.16
CA GLU A 49 3.62 -9.83 -10.23
C GLU A 49 4.23 -8.84 -9.22
N LEU A 50 5.09 -9.36 -8.35
CA LEU A 50 5.78 -8.58 -7.33
C LEU A 50 7.23 -8.38 -7.77
N THR A 51 7.50 -7.32 -8.50
CA THR A 51 8.82 -7.05 -9.08
C THR A 51 9.58 -5.94 -8.41
N HIS A 52 8.93 -5.16 -7.54
CA HIS A 52 9.57 -4.04 -6.85
C HIS A 52 10.64 -4.54 -5.88
N ARG A 53 11.81 -3.89 -5.91
CA ARG A 53 12.87 -4.15 -4.93
C ARG A 53 12.69 -3.28 -3.71
N ALA A 54 13.00 -3.83 -2.53
CA ALA A 54 12.89 -3.10 -1.28
C ALA A 54 13.77 -1.84 -1.30
N ARG A 55 13.25 -0.74 -0.78
CA ARG A 55 13.99 0.48 -0.51
C ARG A 55 13.54 1.07 0.81
N ARG A 56 14.32 1.98 1.36
CA ARG A 56 13.99 2.64 2.62
C ARG A 56 13.09 3.86 2.38
N LEU A 57 12.14 4.09 3.29
CA LEU A 57 11.32 5.30 3.32
C LEU A 57 12.22 6.51 3.56
N ARG A 58 11.99 7.59 2.82
CA ARG A 58 12.74 8.85 2.87
C ARG A 58 11.82 10.02 3.16
N GLU A 59 12.37 11.09 3.73
CA GLU A 59 11.59 12.32 3.98
C GLU A 59 10.95 12.88 2.71
N SER A 60 11.66 12.79 1.58
CA SER A 60 11.14 13.24 0.29
C SER A 60 9.86 12.51 -0.15
N ASP A 61 9.61 11.31 0.36
CA ASP A 61 8.38 10.56 0.06
C ASP A 61 7.13 11.27 0.59
N PHE A 62 7.25 11.97 1.72
CA PHE A 62 6.13 12.71 2.31
C PHE A 62 5.69 13.90 1.49
N GLU A 63 6.58 14.46 0.70
CA GLU A 63 6.25 15.53 -0.23
C GLU A 63 5.76 14.98 -1.57
N ALA A 64 6.41 13.93 -2.07
CA ALA A 64 6.15 13.36 -3.38
C ALA A 64 4.82 12.61 -3.49
N PHE A 65 4.36 11.99 -2.40
CA PHE A 65 3.15 11.16 -2.41
C PHE A 65 2.00 11.80 -1.64
N ASP A 66 0.79 11.57 -2.11
CA ASP A 66 -0.43 12.08 -1.49
C ASP A 66 -0.90 11.21 -0.33
N MET A 67 -0.58 9.92 -0.36
CA MET A 67 -0.92 8.95 0.68
C MET A 67 0.27 8.06 1.00
N ILE A 68 0.49 7.83 2.29
CA ILE A 68 1.48 6.87 2.78
C ILE A 68 0.73 5.86 3.62
N VAL A 69 0.64 4.62 3.13
CA VAL A 69 -0.15 3.57 3.76
C VAL A 69 0.79 2.58 4.44
N VAL A 70 0.60 2.41 5.74
CA VAL A 70 1.45 1.54 6.57
C VAL A 70 0.69 0.28 6.98
N MET A 71 1.43 -0.80 7.27
CA MET A 71 0.86 -2.11 7.53
C MET A 71 0.60 -2.38 9.01
N ASP A 72 1.46 -1.87 9.90
CA ASP A 72 1.40 -2.15 11.33
C ASP A 72 1.75 -0.92 12.17
N ASP A 73 1.69 -1.08 13.50
CA ASP A 73 1.98 0.00 14.42
C ASP A 73 3.45 0.46 14.40
N MET A 74 4.38 -0.45 14.18
CA MET A 74 5.80 -0.10 14.09
C MET A 74 6.05 0.78 12.87
N ASN A 75 5.47 0.43 11.72
CA ASN A 75 5.55 1.26 10.52
C ASN A 75 4.88 2.61 10.74
N TYR A 76 3.73 2.61 11.40
CA TYR A 76 2.97 3.84 11.69
C TYR A 76 3.80 4.81 12.53
N GLU A 77 4.37 4.34 13.64
CA GLU A 77 5.18 5.17 14.52
C GLU A 77 6.46 5.66 13.82
N ALA A 78 7.13 4.77 13.08
CA ALA A 78 8.34 5.13 12.35
C ALA A 78 8.06 6.20 11.29
N ALA A 79 6.96 6.06 10.54
CA ALA A 79 6.57 7.04 9.54
C ALA A 79 6.22 8.39 10.17
N HIS A 80 5.52 8.39 11.30
CA HIS A 80 5.20 9.62 12.03
C HIS A 80 6.44 10.34 12.53
N ARG A 81 7.44 9.61 13.01
CA ARG A 81 8.72 10.21 13.44
C ARG A 81 9.47 10.84 12.27
N MET A 82 9.33 10.31 11.07
CA MET A 82 10.02 10.81 9.88
C MET A 82 9.30 11.97 9.21
N ALA A 83 8.00 12.13 9.43
CA ALA A 83 7.20 13.16 8.77
C ALA A 83 7.70 14.56 9.17
N PRO A 84 8.05 15.41 8.17
CA PRO A 84 8.62 16.74 8.46
C PRO A 84 7.64 17.73 9.09
N SER A 85 6.34 17.54 8.94
CA SER A 85 5.31 18.45 9.43
C SER A 85 4.01 17.72 9.75
N ARG A 86 3.08 18.40 10.41
CA ARG A 86 1.74 17.86 10.70
C ARG A 86 0.93 17.59 9.44
N SER A 87 1.04 18.46 8.44
CA SER A 87 0.32 18.29 7.17
C SER A 87 0.80 17.05 6.43
N GLU A 88 2.07 16.73 6.50
CA GLU A 88 2.64 15.53 5.89
C GLU A 88 2.33 14.28 6.71
N ALA A 89 2.33 14.39 8.04
CA ALA A 89 1.91 13.30 8.91
C ALA A 89 0.44 12.90 8.69
N ALA A 90 -0.41 13.86 8.31
CA ALA A 90 -1.81 13.61 8.00
C ALA A 90 -2.02 12.73 6.74
N LYS A 91 -0.98 12.54 5.94
CA LYS A 91 -1.01 11.65 4.77
C LYS A 91 -0.82 10.17 5.15
N ILE A 92 -0.48 9.88 6.40
CA ILE A 92 -0.20 8.52 6.87
C ILE A 92 -1.51 7.83 7.25
N PHE A 93 -1.76 6.69 6.62
CA PHE A 93 -2.94 5.86 6.86
C PHE A 93 -2.51 4.43 7.17
N ARG A 94 -3.32 3.72 7.93
CA ARG A 94 -3.14 2.29 8.17
C ARG A 94 -3.89 1.50 7.09
N MET A 95 -3.27 0.47 6.54
CA MET A 95 -3.93 -0.37 5.52
C MET A 95 -5.25 -0.96 6.06
N VAL A 96 -5.30 -1.32 7.35
CA VAL A 96 -6.52 -1.86 7.97
C VAL A 96 -7.71 -0.90 7.94
N GLU A 97 -7.49 0.40 7.82
CA GLU A 97 -8.56 1.39 7.67
C GLU A 97 -9.34 1.18 6.36
N PHE A 98 -8.72 0.50 5.40
CA PHE A 98 -9.32 0.17 4.11
C PHE A 98 -9.80 -1.27 4.02
N CYS A 99 -9.81 -2.00 5.15
CA CYS A 99 -10.16 -3.41 5.23
C CYS A 99 -11.38 -3.65 6.13
N PRO A 100 -12.57 -3.13 5.79
CA PRO A 100 -13.75 -3.24 6.66
C PRO A 100 -14.24 -4.67 6.89
N SER A 101 -13.90 -5.62 6.03
CA SER A 101 -14.25 -7.03 6.22
C SER A 101 -13.41 -7.73 7.29
N PHE A 102 -12.41 -7.03 7.84
CA PHE A 102 -11.53 -7.58 8.87
C PHE A 102 -11.57 -6.71 10.14
N PRO A 103 -12.75 -6.56 10.79
CA PRO A 103 -12.91 -5.62 11.90
C PRO A 103 -12.11 -5.99 13.15
N ASP A 104 -11.74 -7.27 13.30
CA ASP A 104 -10.96 -7.76 14.44
C ASP A 104 -9.44 -7.61 14.25
N ARG A 105 -9.02 -7.12 13.09
CA ARG A 105 -7.60 -6.90 12.80
C ARG A 105 -7.24 -5.43 12.98
N SER A 106 -6.18 -5.19 13.76
CA SER A 106 -5.63 -3.85 13.99
C SER A 106 -4.43 -3.53 13.11
N TYR A 107 -3.91 -4.53 12.40
CA TYR A 107 -2.77 -4.41 11.49
C TYR A 107 -2.80 -5.52 10.45
N VAL A 108 -2.04 -5.33 9.38
CA VAL A 108 -1.80 -6.39 8.39
C VAL A 108 -0.59 -7.21 8.88
N PRO A 109 -0.76 -8.50 9.18
CA PRO A 109 0.33 -9.30 9.73
C PRO A 109 1.45 -9.51 8.72
N ASP A 110 2.67 -9.73 9.25
CA ASP A 110 3.80 -10.15 8.43
C ASP A 110 3.68 -11.66 8.21
N PRO A 111 3.48 -12.12 6.98
CA PRO A 111 3.26 -13.54 6.71
C PRO A 111 4.54 -14.39 6.85
N TYR A 112 5.69 -13.74 7.02
CA TYR A 112 6.98 -14.44 7.15
C TYR A 112 6.98 -15.49 8.28
N TYR A 113 6.31 -15.15 9.38
CA TYR A 113 6.25 -16.01 10.59
C TYR A 113 5.01 -16.91 10.63
N GLU A 114 4.17 -16.86 9.62
CA GLU A 114 2.96 -17.64 9.52
C GLU A 114 3.07 -18.63 8.35
N GLY A 115 2.27 -19.69 8.35
CA GLY A 115 2.26 -20.68 7.27
C GLY A 115 1.54 -20.16 6.02
N HIS A 116 1.24 -21.09 5.11
CA HIS A 116 0.56 -20.79 3.84
C HIS A 116 -0.72 -19.97 4.03
N GLU A 117 -1.50 -20.27 5.06
CA GLU A 117 -2.72 -19.53 5.39
C GLU A 117 -2.47 -18.06 5.71
N GLY A 118 -1.31 -17.77 6.32
CA GLY A 118 -0.91 -16.39 6.63
C GLY A 118 -0.68 -15.56 5.36
N PHE A 119 -0.08 -16.16 4.33
CA PHE A 119 0.11 -15.48 3.04
C PHE A 119 -1.23 -15.21 2.36
N GLU A 120 -2.16 -16.16 2.41
CA GLU A 120 -3.49 -15.98 1.82
C GLU A 120 -4.30 -14.92 2.55
N LEU A 121 -4.26 -14.89 3.89
CA LEU A 121 -4.91 -13.85 4.69
C LEU A 121 -4.39 -12.46 4.33
N VAL A 122 -3.08 -12.30 4.25
CA VAL A 122 -2.46 -11.02 3.90
C VAL A 122 -2.92 -10.59 2.50
N LEU A 123 -2.94 -11.49 1.54
CA LEU A 123 -3.40 -11.19 0.19
C LEU A 123 -4.88 -10.79 0.17
N ASP A 124 -5.74 -11.45 0.95
CA ASP A 124 -7.16 -11.09 1.06
C ASP A 124 -7.32 -9.66 1.60
N MET A 125 -6.59 -9.33 2.66
CA MET A 125 -6.61 -7.98 3.24
C MET A 125 -6.08 -6.93 2.26
N LEU A 126 -4.98 -7.23 1.59
CA LEU A 126 -4.36 -6.28 0.65
C LEU A 126 -5.22 -6.08 -0.60
N GLU A 127 -5.88 -7.11 -1.10
CA GLU A 127 -6.80 -6.97 -2.22
C GLU A 127 -7.97 -6.04 -1.87
N GLU A 128 -8.60 -6.24 -0.72
CA GLU A 128 -9.69 -5.37 -0.26
C GLU A 128 -9.19 -3.95 -0.02
N GLY A 129 -8.09 -3.81 0.72
CA GLY A 129 -7.52 -2.51 1.03
C GLY A 129 -7.13 -1.73 -0.21
N CYS A 130 -6.47 -2.37 -1.16
CA CYS A 130 -6.06 -1.73 -2.41
C CYS A 130 -7.25 -1.32 -3.28
N ARG A 131 -8.31 -2.13 -3.34
CA ARG A 131 -9.53 -1.74 -4.05
C ARG A 131 -10.14 -0.48 -3.45
N ASN A 132 -10.22 -0.41 -2.14
CA ASN A 132 -10.77 0.75 -1.43
C ASN A 132 -9.89 1.99 -1.56
N ILE A 133 -8.57 1.82 -1.59
CA ILE A 133 -7.64 2.91 -1.86
C ILE A 133 -7.86 3.48 -3.26
N LEU A 134 -7.98 2.61 -4.27
CA LEU A 134 -8.24 3.04 -5.65
C LEU A 134 -9.55 3.79 -5.77
N GLU A 135 -10.60 3.31 -5.11
CA GLU A 135 -11.91 3.95 -5.11
C GLU A 135 -11.83 5.35 -4.50
N ARG A 136 -11.12 5.49 -3.40
CA ARG A 136 -10.86 6.78 -2.76
C ARG A 136 -10.08 7.72 -3.68
N CYS A 137 -9.04 7.23 -4.34
CA CYS A 137 -8.26 8.03 -5.28
C CYS A 137 -9.10 8.48 -6.47
N ARG A 138 -9.99 7.64 -6.96
CA ARG A 138 -10.92 7.97 -8.03
C ARG A 138 -11.87 9.09 -7.60
N ASP A 139 -12.44 8.99 -6.40
CA ASP A 139 -13.35 10.00 -5.87
C ASP A 139 -12.66 11.34 -5.68
N GLU A 140 -11.44 11.35 -5.15
CA GLU A 140 -10.65 12.57 -4.98
C GLU A 140 -10.26 13.19 -6.32
N ALA A 141 -9.90 12.39 -7.32
CA ALA A 141 -9.60 12.87 -8.66
C ALA A 141 -10.82 13.52 -9.31
N GLN A 142 -12.03 12.96 -9.12
CA GLN A 142 -13.27 13.53 -9.61
C GLN A 142 -13.61 14.86 -8.93
N LYS A 143 -13.33 14.97 -7.62
CA LYS A 143 -13.54 16.23 -6.88
C LYS A 143 -12.55 17.31 -7.28
N SER A 144 -11.32 16.92 -7.65
CA SER A 144 -10.26 17.84 -8.07
C SER A 144 -10.39 18.29 -9.51
N SER A 145 -11.16 17.56 -10.32
CA SER A 145 -11.40 17.93 -11.71
C SER A 145 -12.27 19.17 -11.79
N PRO A 146 -11.88 20.19 -12.56
CA PRO A 146 -12.73 21.36 -12.74
C PRO A 146 -14.06 20.95 -13.35
N LYS A 147 -15.15 21.26 -12.65
CA LYS A 147 -16.48 21.06 -13.19
C LYS A 147 -16.71 22.14 -14.25
N LEU A 148 -16.74 21.71 -15.49
CA LEU A 148 -17.10 22.62 -16.58
C LEU A 148 -18.60 22.85 -16.54
N MET A 149 -19.01 24.05 -16.21
CA MET A 149 -20.39 24.49 -16.38
C MET A 149 -20.62 24.77 -17.85
N GLN A 150 -21.53 24.03 -18.42
CA GLN A 150 -22.00 24.28 -19.76
C GLN A 150 -23.28 25.14 -19.71
#